data_236d98814d02c17f839a8e81c54ea18a
#
_entry.id   236d98814d02c17f839a8e81c54ea18a
#
_cell.length_a   1.000
_cell.length_b   1.000
_cell.length_c   1.000
_cell.angle_alpha   90.00
_cell.angle_beta   90.00
_cell.angle_gamma   90.00
#
_symmetry.space_group_name_H-M   'P 1'
#
loop_
_entity.id
_entity.type
_entity.pdbx_description
1 polymer ?
#
loop_
_entity_poly.entity_id
_entity_poly.type
_entity_poly.pdbx_seq_one_letter_code
_entity_poly.pdbx_strand_id
1 'polypeptide(L)'
;MGHIIADLKETFRRGNIFIQLIYINVGIFLIGTLINVFLRLFEVSTPDIFGIFALPASFIGFIHQPWSLFTYMFMHAGILHILFNMLWLYWFGSLFLYFFSAKHLRGLYVLGGICGGLLYMVAYNVFPLFSSQVAGATLVGASASVLAIVAATAYREPNYRVQLFLFGAIRLKYLALVVIGIDVLSITSSNAGGHIAHLGGALAGLWFAASLSKGCLLYTSDAADE
;
A
#
# COMPACT_ATOMS: atom_id res chain seq x y z
N MET A 1 4.59 9.37 31.10
CA MET A 1 4.17 9.76 29.73
C MET A 1 5.28 10.41 28.91
N GLY A 2 6.09 11.34 29.46
CA GLY A 2 7.15 12.01 28.69
C GLY A 2 8.20 11.08 28.09
N HIS A 3 8.59 10.01 28.77
CA HIS A 3 9.57 9.02 28.27
C HIS A 3 9.05 8.25 27.05
N ILE A 4 7.79 7.79 27.08
CA ILE A 4 7.19 7.03 25.97
C ILE A 4 7.14 7.88 24.67
N ILE A 5 6.74 9.14 24.79
CA ILE A 5 6.69 10.06 23.64
C ILE A 5 8.09 10.36 23.11
N ALA A 6 9.08 10.52 24.00
CA ALA A 6 10.47 10.74 23.61
C ALA A 6 11.04 9.52 22.88
N ASP A 7 10.79 8.31 23.41
CA ASP A 7 11.24 7.04 22.82
C ASP A 7 10.60 6.80 21.44
N LEU A 8 9.30 7.07 21.31
CA LEU A 8 8.59 6.98 20.02
C LEU A 8 9.16 7.95 18.99
N LYS A 9 9.40 9.21 19.40
CA LYS A 9 9.99 10.24 18.53
C LYS A 9 11.41 9.85 18.10
N GLU A 10 12.21 9.30 19.00
CA GLU A 10 13.57 8.86 18.70
C GLU A 10 13.55 7.65 17.76
N THR A 11 12.69 6.64 18.02
CA THR A 11 12.53 5.48 17.16
C THR A 11 12.04 5.89 15.76
N PHE A 12 11.12 6.84 15.66
CA PHE A 12 10.67 7.38 14.37
C PHE A 12 11.82 8.08 13.64
N ARG A 13 12.60 8.93 14.33
CA ARG A 13 13.68 9.70 13.72
C ARG A 13 14.87 8.84 13.30
N ARG A 14 15.21 7.79 14.09
CA ARG A 14 16.30 6.86 13.81
C ARG A 14 15.86 5.64 13.00
N GLY A 15 14.56 5.41 12.90
CA GLY A 15 13.99 4.27 12.19
C GLY A 15 14.20 4.35 10.68
N ASN A 16 14.41 3.19 10.08
CA ASN A 16 14.41 3.06 8.63
C ASN A 16 13.07 3.51 8.05
N ILE A 17 13.06 3.87 6.76
CA ILE A 17 11.87 4.40 6.07
C ILE A 17 10.62 3.52 6.21
N PHE A 18 10.76 2.19 6.19
CA PHE A 18 9.60 1.31 6.36
C PHE A 18 9.01 1.40 7.78
N ILE A 19 9.83 1.60 8.81
CA ILE A 19 9.39 1.86 10.18
C ILE A 19 8.62 3.19 10.24
N GLN A 20 9.14 4.23 9.60
CA GLN A 20 8.44 5.54 9.53
C GLN A 20 7.07 5.41 8.86
N LEU A 21 6.97 4.66 7.76
CA LEU A 21 5.70 4.39 7.08
C LEU A 21 4.73 3.60 7.96
N ILE A 22 5.21 2.60 8.71
CA ILE A 22 4.39 1.86 9.69
C ILE A 22 3.84 2.82 10.74
N TYR A 23 4.67 3.67 11.35
CA TYR A 23 4.20 4.64 12.36
C TYR A 23 3.16 5.61 11.80
N ILE A 24 3.34 6.09 10.57
CA ILE A 24 2.37 6.98 9.90
C ILE A 24 1.02 6.25 9.72
N ASN A 25 1.04 5.04 9.17
CA ASN A 25 -0.18 4.26 8.95
C ASN A 25 -0.90 3.94 10.26
N VAL A 26 -0.16 3.47 11.28
CA VAL A 26 -0.72 3.15 12.60
C VAL A 26 -1.25 4.42 13.28
N GLY A 27 -0.52 5.54 13.21
CA GLY A 27 -0.95 6.81 13.78
C GLY A 27 -2.25 7.30 13.16
N ILE A 28 -2.36 7.30 11.83
CA ILE A 28 -3.57 7.70 11.09
C ILE A 28 -4.74 6.77 11.47
N PHE A 29 -4.52 5.46 11.51
CA PHE A 29 -5.55 4.49 11.88
C PHE A 29 -6.06 4.70 13.32
N LEU A 30 -5.17 4.88 14.29
CA LEU A 30 -5.54 5.11 15.69
C LEU A 30 -6.30 6.42 15.87
N ILE A 31 -5.81 7.52 15.29
CA ILE A 31 -6.48 8.83 15.36
C ILE A 31 -7.87 8.75 14.73
N GLY A 32 -7.97 8.21 13.51
CA GLY A 32 -9.26 8.07 12.83
C GLY A 32 -10.24 7.18 13.59
N THR A 33 -9.77 6.05 14.14
CA THR A 33 -10.61 5.16 14.96
C THR A 33 -11.10 5.87 16.24
N LEU A 34 -10.23 6.59 16.94
CA LEU A 34 -10.61 7.33 18.14
C LEU A 34 -11.63 8.44 17.83
N ILE A 35 -11.44 9.18 16.75
CA ILE A 35 -12.40 10.18 16.29
C ILE A 35 -13.75 9.52 15.99
N ASN A 36 -13.75 8.39 15.26
CA ASN A 36 -15.00 7.69 14.94
C ASN A 36 -15.72 7.18 16.17
N VAL A 37 -14.98 6.61 17.15
CA VAL A 37 -15.55 6.18 18.44
C VAL A 37 -16.19 7.36 19.17
N PHE A 38 -15.47 8.49 19.26
CA PHE A 38 -15.97 9.69 19.91
C PHE A 38 -17.26 10.20 19.26
N LEU A 39 -17.28 10.34 17.93
CA LEU A 39 -18.44 10.81 17.19
C LEU A 39 -19.66 9.90 17.39
N ARG A 40 -19.46 8.58 17.39
CA ARG A 40 -20.53 7.60 17.64
C ARG A 40 -21.07 7.67 19.07
N LEU A 41 -20.19 7.84 20.07
CA LEU A 41 -20.61 7.94 21.47
C LEU A 41 -21.48 9.17 21.73
N PHE A 42 -21.25 10.25 21.00
CA PHE A 42 -22.04 11.50 21.14
C PHE A 42 -23.15 11.64 20.08
N GLU A 43 -23.43 10.55 19.33
CA GLU A 43 -24.46 10.53 18.26
C GLU A 43 -24.30 11.68 17.25
N VAL A 44 -23.05 12.14 17.04
CA VAL A 44 -22.76 13.21 16.09
C VAL A 44 -22.87 12.64 14.68
N SER A 45 -23.92 13.04 13.96
CA SER A 45 -24.11 12.73 12.55
C SER A 45 -23.11 13.53 11.72
N THR A 46 -21.98 12.92 11.40
CA THR A 46 -21.01 13.51 10.48
C THR A 46 -20.96 12.72 9.18
N PRO A 47 -20.60 13.34 8.06
CA PRO A 47 -20.18 12.60 6.88
C PRO A 47 -19.09 11.60 7.28
N ASP A 48 -19.07 10.45 6.63
CA ASP A 48 -18.01 9.47 6.88
C ASP A 48 -16.63 10.10 6.65
N ILE A 49 -15.94 10.44 7.76
CA ILE A 49 -14.61 11.07 7.72
C ILE A 49 -13.62 10.18 6.95
N PHE A 50 -13.80 8.85 7.04
CA PHE A 50 -12.99 7.91 6.26
C PHE A 50 -13.31 8.01 4.76
N GLY A 51 -14.57 8.24 4.38
CA GLY A 51 -14.98 8.40 2.98
C GLY A 51 -14.28 9.56 2.27
N ILE A 52 -13.95 10.64 3.00
CA ILE A 52 -13.23 11.80 2.44
C ILE A 52 -11.80 11.44 2.01
N PHE A 53 -11.17 10.49 2.69
CA PHE A 53 -9.79 10.06 2.43
C PHE A 53 -9.69 8.75 1.62
N ALA A 54 -10.79 8.01 1.50
CA ALA A 54 -10.89 6.81 0.68
C ALA A 54 -10.97 7.18 -0.81
N LEU A 55 -10.39 6.38 -1.68
CA LEU A 55 -10.43 6.61 -3.12
C LEU A 55 -11.76 6.12 -3.71
N PRO A 56 -12.62 7.00 -4.26
CA PRO A 56 -13.85 6.59 -4.91
C PRO A 56 -13.56 5.90 -6.25
N ALA A 57 -14.38 4.92 -6.62
CA ALA A 57 -14.30 4.30 -7.93
C ALA A 57 -14.74 5.26 -9.05
N SER A 58 -15.72 6.11 -8.76
CA SER A 58 -16.28 7.09 -9.70
C SER A 58 -15.28 8.18 -10.06
N PHE A 59 -15.07 8.43 -11.36
CA PHE A 59 -14.27 9.57 -11.83
C PHE A 59 -14.83 10.92 -11.36
N ILE A 60 -16.16 11.05 -11.33
CA ILE A 60 -16.81 12.27 -10.81
C ILE A 60 -16.49 12.45 -9.33
N GLY A 61 -16.64 11.39 -8.53
CA GLY A 61 -16.25 11.42 -7.12
C GLY A 61 -14.78 11.78 -6.92
N PHE A 62 -13.90 11.23 -7.74
CA PHE A 62 -12.46 11.56 -7.71
C PHE A 62 -12.17 13.03 -8.02
N ILE A 63 -12.85 13.64 -8.99
CA ILE A 63 -12.66 15.08 -9.29
C ILE A 63 -12.98 15.95 -8.07
N HIS A 64 -13.95 15.56 -7.23
CA HIS A 64 -14.29 16.29 -6.00
C HIS A 64 -13.33 16.04 -4.85
N GLN A 65 -12.57 14.93 -4.85
CA GLN A 65 -11.59 14.59 -3.82
C GLN A 65 -10.29 14.02 -4.39
N PRO A 66 -9.53 14.78 -5.21
CA PRO A 66 -8.36 14.28 -5.94
C PRO A 66 -7.20 13.86 -5.01
N TRP A 67 -7.14 14.40 -3.80
CA TRP A 67 -6.18 13.98 -2.78
C TRP A 67 -6.35 12.50 -2.39
N SER A 68 -7.53 11.93 -2.59
CA SER A 68 -7.84 10.56 -2.23
C SER A 68 -6.95 9.53 -2.96
N LEU A 69 -6.42 9.85 -4.14
CA LEU A 69 -5.45 9.01 -4.84
C LEU A 69 -4.15 8.78 -4.05
N PHE A 70 -3.83 9.71 -3.14
CA PHE A 70 -2.69 9.61 -2.26
C PHE A 70 -3.09 9.17 -0.85
N THR A 71 -4.20 9.68 -0.31
CA THR A 71 -4.55 9.44 1.09
C THR A 71 -5.07 8.04 1.36
N TYR A 72 -5.72 7.39 0.40
CA TYR A 72 -6.31 6.07 0.55
C TYR A 72 -5.31 5.01 1.00
N MET A 73 -4.04 5.14 0.57
CA MET A 73 -2.97 4.17 0.89
C MET A 73 -2.53 4.21 2.36
N PHE A 74 -3.01 5.18 3.14
CA PHE A 74 -2.78 5.30 4.59
C PHE A 74 -4.04 4.96 5.40
N MET A 75 -5.18 4.75 4.75
CA MET A 75 -6.45 4.43 5.40
C MET A 75 -6.63 2.91 5.50
N HIS A 76 -7.21 2.43 6.59
CA HIS A 76 -7.44 0.98 6.78
C HIS A 76 -8.83 0.72 7.34
N ALA A 77 -9.51 -0.29 6.77
CA ALA A 77 -10.89 -0.62 7.12
C ALA A 77 -11.05 -1.31 8.49
N GLY A 78 -9.97 -1.84 9.09
CA GLY A 78 -10.05 -2.53 10.37
C GLY A 78 -8.71 -3.04 10.87
N ILE A 79 -8.72 -3.57 12.11
CA ILE A 79 -7.51 -3.96 12.83
C ILE A 79 -6.71 -5.05 12.09
N LEU A 80 -7.37 -6.09 11.59
CA LEU A 80 -6.68 -7.15 10.85
C LEU A 80 -6.12 -6.63 9.52
N HIS A 81 -6.84 -5.72 8.86
CA HIS A 81 -6.38 -5.12 7.62
C HIS A 81 -5.08 -4.33 7.82
N ILE A 82 -5.01 -3.46 8.82
CA ILE A 82 -3.77 -2.72 9.11
C ILE A 82 -2.67 -3.65 9.61
N LEU A 83 -2.98 -4.61 10.47
CA LEU A 83 -2.01 -5.55 11.03
C LEU A 83 -1.26 -6.30 9.92
N PHE A 84 -1.98 -6.91 8.98
CA PHE A 84 -1.38 -7.63 7.88
C PHE A 84 -0.60 -6.70 6.93
N ASN A 85 -1.13 -5.52 6.61
CA ASN A 85 -0.39 -4.55 5.79
C ASN A 85 0.94 -4.14 6.44
N MET A 86 0.93 -3.83 7.74
CA MET A 86 2.15 -3.42 8.46
C MET A 86 3.14 -4.56 8.64
N LEU A 87 2.67 -5.78 8.85
CA LEU A 87 3.51 -6.96 8.93
C LEU A 87 4.24 -7.22 7.60
N TRP A 88 3.53 -7.15 6.49
CA TRP A 88 4.12 -7.29 5.15
C TRP A 88 5.05 -6.13 4.83
N LEU A 89 4.68 -4.90 5.17
CA LEU A 89 5.55 -3.73 5.00
C LEU A 89 6.84 -3.86 5.84
N TYR A 90 6.76 -4.37 7.06
CA TYR A 90 7.92 -4.62 7.88
C TYR A 90 8.86 -5.65 7.26
N TRP A 91 8.35 -6.82 6.88
CA TRP A 91 9.18 -7.89 6.32
C TRP A 91 9.75 -7.51 4.96
N PHE A 92 8.91 -7.08 4.02
CA PHE A 92 9.35 -6.79 2.67
C PHE A 92 10.00 -5.42 2.53
N GLY A 93 9.64 -4.44 3.34
CA GLY A 93 10.34 -3.17 3.42
C GLY A 93 11.77 -3.33 3.96
N SER A 94 11.93 -4.16 5.00
CA SER A 94 13.25 -4.54 5.51
C SER A 94 14.08 -5.27 4.44
N LEU A 95 13.50 -6.29 3.80
CA LEU A 95 14.18 -7.05 2.75
C LEU A 95 14.53 -6.19 1.53
N PHE A 96 13.64 -5.28 1.13
CA PHE A 96 13.86 -4.37 0.02
C PHE A 96 15.12 -3.50 0.21
N LEU A 97 15.37 -3.05 1.43
CA LEU A 97 16.55 -2.20 1.73
C LEU A 97 17.89 -2.93 1.65
N TYR A 98 17.92 -4.26 1.52
CA TYR A 98 19.16 -4.97 1.18
C TYR A 98 19.55 -4.80 -0.29
N PHE A 99 18.60 -4.48 -1.16
CA PHE A 99 18.82 -4.45 -2.62
C PHE A 99 18.60 -3.07 -3.23
N PHE A 100 17.89 -2.18 -2.50
CA PHE A 100 17.49 -0.86 -2.96
C PHE A 100 17.67 0.18 -1.85
N SER A 101 17.70 1.47 -2.22
CA SER A 101 17.84 2.57 -1.27
C SER A 101 16.52 2.94 -0.57
N ALA A 102 16.62 3.70 0.52
CA ALA A 102 15.46 4.26 1.22
C ALA A 102 14.65 5.23 0.33
N LYS A 103 15.32 5.95 -0.59
CA LYS A 103 14.66 6.82 -1.59
C LYS A 103 13.78 5.98 -2.53
N HIS A 104 14.29 4.85 -3.00
CA HIS A 104 13.55 3.91 -3.84
C HIS A 104 12.33 3.35 -3.13
N LEU A 105 12.44 2.98 -1.84
CA LEU A 105 11.31 2.45 -1.08
C LEU A 105 10.19 3.49 -0.95
N ARG A 106 10.51 4.75 -0.61
CA ARG A 106 9.52 5.83 -0.53
C ARG A 106 8.83 6.06 -1.88
N GLY A 107 9.65 6.19 -2.93
CA GLY A 107 9.11 6.41 -4.28
C GLY A 107 8.22 5.27 -4.74
N LEU A 108 8.63 4.04 -4.50
CA LEU A 108 7.87 2.86 -4.91
C LEU A 108 6.60 2.66 -4.09
N TYR A 109 6.61 2.98 -2.79
CA TYR A 109 5.40 2.97 -1.96
C TYR A 109 4.33 3.90 -2.54
N VAL A 110 4.71 5.14 -2.89
CA VAL A 110 3.79 6.12 -3.49
C VAL A 110 3.38 5.69 -4.91
N LEU A 111 4.33 5.30 -5.74
CA LEU A 111 4.07 4.87 -7.12
C LEU A 111 3.13 3.65 -7.17
N GLY A 112 3.40 2.64 -6.34
CA GLY A 112 2.56 1.45 -6.25
C GLY A 112 1.13 1.76 -5.83
N GLY A 113 0.97 2.66 -4.84
CA GLY A 113 -0.34 3.13 -4.43
C GLY A 113 -1.06 3.88 -5.56
N ILE A 114 -0.40 4.83 -6.21
CA ILE A 114 -0.98 5.58 -7.34
C ILE A 114 -1.41 4.64 -8.46
N CYS A 115 -0.53 3.74 -8.92
CA CYS A 115 -0.85 2.80 -10.00
C CYS A 115 -1.98 1.83 -9.59
N GLY A 116 -1.99 1.37 -8.34
CA GLY A 116 -3.07 0.55 -7.81
C GLY A 116 -4.42 1.27 -7.82
N GLY A 117 -4.45 2.51 -7.31
CA GLY A 117 -5.66 3.34 -7.31
C GLY A 117 -6.17 3.67 -8.71
N LEU A 118 -5.27 4.00 -9.64
CA LEU A 118 -5.63 4.26 -11.04
C LEU A 118 -6.20 3.02 -11.72
N LEU A 119 -5.56 1.85 -11.56
CA LEU A 119 -6.08 0.60 -12.13
C LEU A 119 -7.45 0.23 -11.57
N TYR A 120 -7.65 0.43 -10.26
CA TYR A 120 -8.95 0.25 -9.61
C TYR A 120 -10.03 1.15 -10.24
N MET A 121 -9.78 2.46 -10.36
CA MET A 121 -10.73 3.38 -10.96
C MET A 121 -11.05 3.01 -12.42
N VAL A 122 -10.02 2.75 -13.23
CA VAL A 122 -10.21 2.36 -14.64
C VAL A 122 -11.05 1.09 -14.73
N ALA A 123 -10.72 0.05 -13.96
CA ALA A 123 -11.43 -1.21 -14.01
C ALA A 123 -12.92 -1.06 -13.65
N TYR A 124 -13.24 -0.30 -12.60
CA TYR A 124 -14.62 -0.09 -12.18
C TYR A 124 -15.46 0.68 -13.20
N ASN A 125 -14.84 1.58 -13.96
CA ASN A 125 -15.54 2.36 -14.99
C ASN A 125 -15.58 1.67 -16.36
N VAL A 126 -14.70 0.70 -16.64
CA VAL A 126 -14.61 0.03 -17.94
C VAL A 126 -15.36 -1.29 -17.95
N PHE A 127 -15.28 -2.09 -16.89
CA PHE A 127 -15.88 -3.42 -16.87
C PHE A 127 -17.35 -3.38 -16.45
N PRO A 128 -18.27 -3.95 -17.27
CA PRO A 128 -19.71 -3.97 -16.97
C PRO A 128 -20.07 -4.59 -15.63
N LEU A 129 -19.26 -5.56 -15.15
CA LEU A 129 -19.45 -6.23 -13.86
C LEU A 129 -19.53 -5.23 -12.69
N PHE A 130 -18.81 -4.12 -12.77
CA PHE A 130 -18.71 -3.14 -11.69
C PHE A 130 -19.62 -1.93 -11.87
N SER A 131 -20.34 -1.82 -12.98
CA SER A 131 -21.13 -0.63 -13.35
C SER A 131 -22.13 -0.19 -12.27
N SER A 132 -22.79 -1.13 -11.61
CA SER A 132 -23.74 -0.84 -10.53
C SER A 132 -23.06 -0.42 -9.20
N GLN A 133 -21.76 -0.65 -9.06
CA GLN A 133 -20.99 -0.40 -7.84
C GLN A 133 -20.20 0.91 -7.89
N VAL A 134 -19.97 1.48 -9.07
CA VAL A 134 -19.12 2.65 -9.30
C VAL A 134 -19.47 3.82 -8.37
N ALA A 135 -20.77 4.07 -8.15
CA ALA A 135 -21.22 5.22 -7.36
C ALA A 135 -20.90 5.11 -5.86
N GLY A 136 -20.81 3.91 -5.32
CA GLY A 136 -20.65 3.66 -3.89
C GLY A 136 -19.35 2.98 -3.49
N ALA A 137 -18.60 2.43 -4.45
CA ALA A 137 -17.37 1.72 -4.14
C ALA A 137 -16.22 2.68 -3.80
N THR A 138 -15.49 2.34 -2.74
CA THR A 138 -14.30 3.06 -2.30
C THR A 138 -13.15 2.09 -2.03
N LEU A 139 -11.92 2.56 -2.20
CA LEU A 139 -10.69 1.82 -1.93
C LEU A 139 -9.94 2.44 -0.76
N VAL A 140 -9.45 1.59 0.15
CA VAL A 140 -8.54 1.93 1.24
C VAL A 140 -7.48 0.85 1.43
N GLY A 141 -6.29 1.22 1.84
CA GLY A 141 -5.23 0.30 2.23
C GLY A 141 -3.88 0.57 1.59
N ALA A 142 -2.83 0.23 2.34
CA ALA A 142 -1.44 0.29 1.89
C ALA A 142 -1.05 -0.88 0.97
N SER A 143 -1.92 -1.86 0.78
CA SER A 143 -1.59 -3.16 0.19
C SER A 143 -1.05 -3.10 -1.24
N ALA A 144 -1.56 -2.19 -2.08
CA ALA A 144 -1.03 -1.98 -3.44
C ALA A 144 0.42 -1.46 -3.39
N SER A 145 0.72 -0.53 -2.49
CA SER A 145 2.07 -0.02 -2.24
C SER A 145 3.01 -1.12 -1.74
N VAL A 146 2.51 -1.95 -0.80
CA VAL A 146 3.27 -3.08 -0.25
C VAL A 146 3.55 -4.13 -1.31
N LEU A 147 2.56 -4.46 -2.15
CA LEU A 147 2.73 -5.45 -3.21
C LEU A 147 3.68 -4.95 -4.31
N ALA A 148 3.75 -3.64 -4.56
CA ALA A 148 4.79 -3.06 -5.42
C ALA A 148 6.20 -3.34 -4.88
N ILE A 149 6.40 -3.19 -3.57
CA ILE A 149 7.68 -3.50 -2.90
C ILE A 149 8.00 -5.00 -3.03
N VAL A 150 7.02 -5.87 -2.78
CA VAL A 150 7.17 -7.34 -2.93
C VAL A 150 7.56 -7.71 -4.35
N ALA A 151 6.84 -7.20 -5.34
CA ALA A 151 7.05 -7.50 -6.75
C ALA A 151 8.43 -7.01 -7.23
N ALA A 152 8.85 -5.81 -6.84
CA ALA A 152 10.18 -5.28 -7.18
C ALA A 152 11.30 -6.12 -6.56
N THR A 153 11.14 -6.53 -5.29
CA THR A 153 12.13 -7.37 -4.60
C THR A 153 12.21 -8.76 -5.25
N ALA A 154 11.07 -9.35 -5.58
CA ALA A 154 11.00 -10.65 -6.24
C ALA A 154 11.59 -10.63 -7.66
N TYR A 155 11.42 -9.52 -8.39
CA TYR A 155 12.05 -9.32 -9.70
C TYR A 155 13.58 -9.21 -9.57
N ARG A 156 14.07 -8.46 -8.59
CA ARG A 156 15.51 -8.25 -8.37
C ARG A 156 16.21 -9.52 -7.93
N GLU A 157 15.64 -10.24 -6.98
CA GLU A 157 16.22 -11.43 -6.36
C GLU A 157 15.22 -12.61 -6.34
N PRO A 158 14.88 -13.17 -7.52
CA PRO A 158 13.81 -14.16 -7.65
C PRO A 158 14.08 -15.48 -6.89
N ASN A 159 15.34 -15.81 -6.67
CA ASN A 159 15.76 -17.04 -6.00
C ASN A 159 16.05 -16.86 -4.51
N TYR A 160 15.96 -15.62 -3.99
CA TYR A 160 16.10 -15.36 -2.56
C TYR A 160 15.04 -16.15 -1.78
N ARG A 161 15.45 -16.78 -0.69
CA ARG A 161 14.56 -17.61 0.14
C ARG A 161 14.12 -16.81 1.37
N VAL A 162 12.81 -16.68 1.54
CA VAL A 162 12.18 -16.15 2.76
C VAL A 162 11.65 -17.32 3.58
N GLN A 163 11.86 -17.25 4.90
CA GLN A 163 11.35 -18.25 5.82
C GLN A 163 9.93 -17.88 6.23
N LEU A 164 8.95 -18.65 5.78
CA LEU A 164 7.56 -18.49 6.22
C LEU A 164 7.27 -19.48 7.36
N PHE A 165 6.59 -18.98 8.39
CA PHE A 165 6.33 -19.73 9.63
C PHE A 165 5.68 -21.12 9.40
N LEU A 166 4.68 -21.18 8.50
CA LEU A 166 3.94 -22.42 8.23
C LEU A 166 4.47 -23.23 7.02
N PHE A 167 5.15 -22.58 6.09
CA PHE A 167 5.49 -23.15 4.77
C PHE A 167 7.00 -23.38 4.58
N GLY A 168 7.81 -23.03 5.58
CA GLY A 168 9.27 -23.15 5.49
C GLY A 168 9.88 -22.12 4.53
N ALA A 169 11.02 -22.48 3.92
CA ALA A 169 11.78 -21.61 3.03
C ALA A 169 11.21 -21.61 1.60
N ILE A 170 10.63 -20.50 1.17
CA ILE A 170 10.04 -20.32 -0.17
C ILE A 170 10.85 -19.27 -0.93
N ARG A 171 11.08 -19.49 -2.25
CA ARG A 171 11.72 -18.49 -3.11
C ARG A 171 10.75 -17.34 -3.41
N LEU A 172 11.26 -16.11 -3.41
CA LEU A 172 10.45 -14.89 -3.63
C LEU A 172 9.61 -14.92 -4.89
N LYS A 173 10.15 -15.45 -6.00
CA LYS A 173 9.40 -15.57 -7.26
C LYS A 173 8.11 -16.38 -7.10
N TYR A 174 8.14 -17.47 -6.32
CA TYR A 174 6.95 -18.31 -6.12
C TYR A 174 5.96 -17.63 -5.17
N LEU A 175 6.45 -16.95 -4.12
CA LEU A 175 5.60 -16.19 -3.24
C LEU A 175 4.87 -15.08 -4.01
N ALA A 176 5.59 -14.29 -4.80
CA ALA A 176 5.00 -13.23 -5.62
C ALA A 176 3.99 -13.79 -6.64
N LEU A 177 4.32 -14.89 -7.34
CA LEU A 177 3.41 -15.53 -8.29
C LEU A 177 2.13 -16.05 -7.63
N VAL A 178 2.23 -16.64 -6.44
CA VAL A 178 1.05 -17.13 -5.70
C VAL A 178 0.17 -15.96 -5.28
N VAL A 179 0.73 -14.89 -4.73
CA VAL A 179 -0.04 -13.72 -4.30
C VAL A 179 -0.72 -13.07 -5.50
N ILE A 180 0.00 -12.79 -6.59
CA ILE A 180 -0.57 -12.24 -7.82
C ILE A 180 -1.62 -13.17 -8.42
N GLY A 181 -1.38 -14.48 -8.39
CA GLY A 181 -2.35 -15.48 -8.87
C GLY A 181 -3.64 -15.47 -8.07
N ILE A 182 -3.55 -15.36 -6.74
CA ILE A 182 -4.72 -15.21 -5.86
C ILE A 182 -5.48 -13.92 -6.21
N ASP A 183 -4.78 -12.80 -6.41
CA ASP A 183 -5.41 -11.54 -6.77
C ASP A 183 -6.15 -11.64 -8.12
N VAL A 184 -5.55 -12.26 -9.14
CA VAL A 184 -6.20 -12.48 -10.45
C VAL A 184 -7.47 -13.35 -10.30
N LEU A 185 -7.40 -14.44 -9.53
CA LEU A 185 -8.55 -15.33 -9.31
C LEU A 185 -9.65 -14.67 -8.47
N SER A 186 -9.31 -13.65 -7.68
CA SER A 186 -10.23 -12.97 -6.76
C SER A 186 -10.81 -11.66 -7.30
N ILE A 187 -10.54 -11.30 -8.57
CA ILE A 187 -11.05 -10.05 -9.21
C ILE A 187 -12.59 -9.95 -9.15
N THR A 188 -13.30 -11.07 -9.09
CA THR A 188 -14.77 -11.09 -9.03
C THR A 188 -15.31 -11.32 -7.62
N SER A 189 -14.48 -11.28 -6.59
CA SER A 189 -14.87 -11.47 -5.20
C SER A 189 -15.49 -10.19 -4.60
N SER A 190 -15.96 -10.29 -3.35
CA SER A 190 -16.48 -9.14 -2.60
C SER A 190 -15.46 -8.01 -2.39
N ASN A 191 -14.16 -8.32 -2.45
CA ASN A 191 -13.07 -7.33 -2.37
C ASN A 191 -12.37 -7.12 -3.73
N ALA A 192 -13.11 -7.20 -4.83
CA ALA A 192 -12.59 -7.03 -6.19
C ALA A 192 -11.68 -5.80 -6.34
N GLY A 193 -12.09 -4.66 -5.78
CA GLY A 193 -11.34 -3.41 -5.82
C GLY A 193 -9.94 -3.52 -5.22
N GLY A 194 -9.82 -4.19 -4.07
CA GLY A 194 -8.53 -4.44 -3.42
C GLY A 194 -7.62 -5.31 -4.30
N HIS A 195 -8.15 -6.41 -4.85
CA HIS A 195 -7.38 -7.31 -5.71
C HIS A 195 -6.91 -6.64 -7.01
N ILE A 196 -7.76 -5.81 -7.62
CA ILE A 196 -7.39 -5.01 -8.80
C ILE A 196 -6.28 -3.99 -8.46
N ALA A 197 -6.41 -3.30 -7.32
CA ALA A 197 -5.38 -2.36 -6.87
C ALA A 197 -4.04 -3.06 -6.61
N HIS A 198 -4.05 -4.27 -6.03
CA HIS A 198 -2.86 -5.09 -5.84
C HIS A 198 -2.13 -5.37 -7.16
N LEU A 199 -2.88 -5.73 -8.21
CA LEU A 199 -2.30 -5.94 -9.55
C LEU A 199 -1.65 -4.68 -10.10
N GLY A 200 -2.27 -3.51 -9.92
CA GLY A 200 -1.68 -2.22 -10.29
C GLY A 200 -0.39 -1.93 -9.55
N GLY A 201 -0.36 -2.22 -8.24
CA GLY A 201 0.85 -2.13 -7.41
C GLY A 201 1.95 -3.08 -7.89
N ALA A 202 1.62 -4.35 -8.12
CA ALA A 202 2.57 -5.35 -8.61
C ALA A 202 3.19 -4.95 -9.96
N LEU A 203 2.38 -4.47 -10.91
CA LEU A 203 2.85 -3.97 -12.21
C LEU A 203 3.81 -2.79 -12.05
N ALA A 204 3.51 -1.84 -11.16
CA ALA A 204 4.39 -0.73 -10.85
C ALA A 204 5.74 -1.21 -10.28
N GLY A 205 5.72 -2.19 -9.37
CA GLY A 205 6.92 -2.79 -8.79
C GLY A 205 7.79 -3.49 -9.81
N LEU A 206 7.19 -4.31 -10.69
CA LEU A 206 7.91 -4.97 -11.78
C LEU A 206 8.51 -3.98 -12.76
N TRP A 207 7.74 -2.97 -13.17
CA TRP A 207 8.22 -1.92 -14.06
C TRP A 207 9.37 -1.13 -13.46
N PHE A 208 9.26 -0.73 -12.19
CA PHE A 208 10.31 -0.04 -11.45
C PHE A 208 11.62 -0.84 -11.45
N ALA A 209 11.57 -2.11 -11.03
CA ALA A 209 12.76 -2.94 -10.94
C ALA A 209 13.38 -3.25 -12.32
N ALA A 210 12.54 -3.48 -13.34
CA ALA A 210 13.00 -3.67 -14.72
C ALA A 210 13.66 -2.42 -15.31
N SER A 211 13.13 -1.24 -15.01
CA SER A 211 13.68 0.05 -15.46
C SER A 211 15.06 0.33 -14.84
N LEU A 212 15.21 0.05 -13.55
CA LEU A 212 16.51 0.17 -12.89
C LEU A 212 17.54 -0.82 -13.43
N SER A 213 17.16 -2.05 -13.72
CA SER A 213 18.06 -3.08 -14.26
C SER A 213 18.59 -2.74 -15.66
N LYS A 214 17.85 -1.93 -16.42
CA LYS A 214 18.24 -1.44 -17.77
C LYS A 214 19.03 -0.13 -17.74
N GLY A 215 19.41 0.38 -16.54
CA GLY A 215 20.09 1.67 -16.42
C GLY A 215 19.19 2.87 -16.74
N CYS A 216 17.88 2.68 -16.87
CA CYS A 216 16.91 3.76 -17.03
C CYS A 216 16.70 4.41 -15.67
N LEU A 217 17.33 5.53 -15.46
CA LEU A 217 17.38 6.26 -14.19
C LEU A 217 16.09 7.05 -14.00
N LEU A 218 15.09 6.44 -13.38
CA LEU A 218 13.90 7.17 -12.90
C LEU A 218 14.20 8.07 -11.68
N TYR A 219 15.36 7.88 -11.03
CA TYR A 219 15.83 8.65 -9.89
C TYR A 219 17.37 8.73 -9.91
N THR A 220 17.93 9.62 -10.73
CA THR A 220 19.33 9.96 -10.70
C THR A 220 19.56 11.13 -9.77
N SER A 221 19.81 10.91 -8.50
CA SER A 221 20.52 11.87 -7.67
C SER A 221 21.44 11.21 -6.65
N ASP A 222 21.74 9.92 -6.80
CA ASP A 222 22.67 9.26 -5.88
C ASP A 222 24.15 9.46 -6.25
N ALA A 223 24.46 10.19 -7.34
CA ALA A 223 25.82 10.48 -7.77
C ALA A 223 26.36 11.85 -7.28
N ALA A 224 25.63 12.55 -6.42
CA ALA A 224 26.02 13.89 -5.94
C ALA A 224 26.34 13.96 -4.44
N ASP A 225 26.25 12.85 -3.71
CA ASP A 225 26.48 12.80 -2.25
C ASP A 225 27.63 11.84 -1.85
N GLU A 226 28.64 11.61 -2.72
CA GLU A 226 29.95 11.08 -2.34
C GLU A 226 31.01 12.19 -2.32
#